data_b239a3396ae1d5a62b15e5dbd2542129
#
_entry.id   b239a3396ae1d5a62b15e5dbd2542129
#
_cell.length_a   1.000
_cell.length_b   1.000
_cell.length_c   1.000
_cell.angle_alpha   90.00
_cell.angle_beta   90.00
_cell.angle_gamma   90.00
#
_symmetry.space_group_name_H-M   'P 1'
#
loop_
_entity.id
_entity.type
_entity.pdbx_description
1 polymer ?
#
loop_
_entity_poly.entity_id
_entity_poly.type
_entity_poly.pdbx_seq_one_letter_code
_entity_poly.pdbx_strand_id
1 'polypeptide(L)'
;MKILFIHQNFPGQFQHLAPALASQGHEVLALTMTPAATGGQASWNGVRMVPYMPSRQSTPGIHPWLVDTETKLVRGEAAFRACLELQRQGFHPDVVIAHPGWGESLFVKEVWPDARLAIYCEFFYQAHGADVGFDPEFPDGPFPRARMRAKNFNNLLHFDLADAGISPTRWQADGFPSPMRDRIAVIHDGIDTDLLVPNPAVALAFSTPSEKVTIRKTDEVITFVSRDLEPLRGYHRFMRALPEILQRRPHARVLVVGGDGVSYGPRPDPARFGARSWKQIFLDEVRDTLGPQGMGRVHFLGRLSHADFVSVLQISSVHVYLTYPYVLSWSLLEAMSVGCAIVASDTAPVREAVVHDETGRLVDFFDAGQLAQEVCALLDDAGARARLGGNARLFAQSNFDLRKVCLPQQLHWLHGIAGSPLRS
;
A
#
# COMPACT_ATOMS: atom_id res chain seq x y z
N MET A 1 -6.25 -27.09 12.04
CA MET A 1 -5.52 -26.16 12.92
C MET A 1 -6.45 -25.07 13.40
N LYS A 2 -6.15 -24.49 14.56
CA LYS A 2 -6.75 -23.24 15.05
C LYS A 2 -5.82 -22.08 14.74
N ILE A 3 -6.29 -21.08 14.05
CA ILE A 3 -5.47 -19.97 13.53
C ILE A 3 -6.07 -18.63 13.97
N LEU A 4 -5.24 -17.78 14.55
CA LEU A 4 -5.63 -16.42 14.94
C LEU A 4 -4.92 -15.39 14.05
N PHE A 5 -5.70 -14.61 13.31
CA PHE A 5 -5.17 -13.40 12.64
C PHE A 5 -5.31 -12.19 13.57
N ILE A 6 -4.30 -11.34 13.59
CA ILE A 6 -4.32 -10.08 14.33
C ILE A 6 -3.99 -8.93 13.37
N HIS A 7 -4.99 -8.07 13.14
CA HIS A 7 -4.83 -6.91 12.26
C HIS A 7 -5.83 -5.81 12.65
N GLN A 8 -5.34 -4.59 12.91
CA GLN A 8 -6.18 -3.47 13.34
C GLN A 8 -7.41 -3.26 12.46
N ASN A 9 -7.23 -3.31 11.16
CA ASN A 9 -8.25 -3.10 10.13
C ASN A 9 -8.42 -4.38 9.29
N PHE A 10 -8.69 -5.52 9.95
CA PHE A 10 -8.89 -6.78 9.23
C PHE A 10 -9.98 -6.63 8.14
N PRO A 11 -9.80 -7.20 6.93
CA PRO A 11 -8.79 -8.21 6.58
C PRO A 11 -7.41 -7.66 6.20
N GLY A 12 -7.26 -6.40 5.76
CA GLY A 12 -5.99 -5.86 5.31
C GLY A 12 -5.25 -6.78 4.34
N GLN A 13 -3.98 -7.06 4.61
CA GLN A 13 -3.14 -7.95 3.81
C GLN A 13 -3.58 -9.43 3.86
N PHE A 14 -4.42 -9.81 4.80
CA PHE A 14 -4.87 -11.19 4.99
C PHE A 14 -6.19 -11.52 4.26
N GLN A 15 -6.66 -10.63 3.37
CA GLN A 15 -7.95 -10.74 2.69
C GLN A 15 -8.11 -12.01 1.84
N HIS A 16 -7.02 -12.65 1.43
CA HIS A 16 -7.02 -13.88 0.63
C HIS A 16 -6.60 -15.09 1.45
N LEU A 17 -5.58 -14.96 2.29
CA LEU A 17 -5.04 -16.06 3.08
C LEU A 17 -6.03 -16.56 4.13
N ALA A 18 -6.68 -15.66 4.88
CA ALA A 18 -7.56 -16.06 5.97
C ALA A 18 -8.82 -16.84 5.48
N PRO A 19 -9.55 -16.37 4.42
CA PRO A 19 -10.65 -17.16 3.85
C PRO A 19 -10.20 -18.47 3.22
N ALA A 20 -9.03 -18.51 2.59
CA ALA A 20 -8.50 -19.76 2.01
C ALA A 20 -8.27 -20.83 3.07
N LEU A 21 -7.72 -20.46 4.23
CA LEU A 21 -7.54 -21.36 5.36
C LEU A 21 -8.88 -21.82 5.96
N ALA A 22 -9.84 -20.90 6.10
CA ALA A 22 -11.19 -21.26 6.55
C ALA A 22 -11.87 -22.25 5.60
N SER A 23 -11.72 -22.09 4.29
CA SER A 23 -12.27 -23.00 3.27
C SER A 23 -11.62 -24.39 3.28
N GLN A 24 -10.39 -24.50 3.78
CA GLN A 24 -9.69 -25.77 3.99
C GLN A 24 -10.09 -26.49 5.30
N GLY A 25 -11.10 -25.99 6.03
CA GLY A 25 -11.61 -26.58 7.26
C GLY A 25 -10.81 -26.22 8.52
N HIS A 26 -9.97 -25.20 8.48
CA HIS A 26 -9.31 -24.67 9.68
C HIS A 26 -10.28 -23.80 10.49
N GLU A 27 -10.16 -23.82 11.82
CA GLU A 27 -10.84 -22.86 12.70
C GLU A 27 -10.07 -21.53 12.67
N VAL A 28 -10.64 -20.52 12.00
CA VAL A 28 -9.96 -19.23 11.77
C VAL A 28 -10.68 -18.10 12.48
N LEU A 29 -9.97 -17.40 13.36
CA LEU A 29 -10.42 -16.20 14.06
C LEU A 29 -9.60 -14.99 13.60
N ALA A 30 -10.22 -13.80 13.64
CA ALA A 30 -9.55 -12.53 13.39
C ALA A 30 -9.83 -11.52 14.51
N LEU A 31 -8.78 -11.11 15.20
CA LEU A 31 -8.81 -10.03 16.19
C LEU A 31 -8.63 -8.69 15.47
N THR A 32 -9.61 -7.79 15.62
CA THR A 32 -9.62 -6.50 14.90
C THR A 32 -10.22 -5.37 15.72
N MET A 33 -9.70 -4.15 15.56
CA MET A 33 -10.25 -2.95 16.20
C MET A 33 -11.40 -2.35 15.40
N THR A 34 -11.42 -2.54 14.08
CA THR A 34 -12.38 -1.92 13.17
C THR A 34 -13.21 -2.98 12.43
N PRO A 35 -14.30 -3.49 13.03
CA PRO A 35 -15.17 -4.45 12.34
C PRO A 35 -15.86 -3.87 11.09
N ALA A 36 -15.84 -2.55 10.94
CA ALA A 36 -16.49 -1.84 9.82
C ALA A 36 -15.99 -2.27 8.43
N ALA A 37 -14.72 -2.70 8.31
CA ALA A 37 -14.17 -3.22 7.05
C ALA A 37 -14.88 -4.50 6.57
N THR A 38 -15.56 -5.20 7.47
CA THR A 38 -16.34 -6.42 7.22
C THR A 38 -17.86 -6.20 7.43
N GLY A 39 -18.32 -4.94 7.45
CA GLY A 39 -19.72 -4.60 7.67
C GLY A 39 -20.22 -4.85 9.10
N GLY A 40 -19.32 -4.94 10.09
CA GLY A 40 -19.68 -5.20 11.50
C GLY A 40 -20.19 -6.63 11.78
N GLN A 41 -19.99 -7.55 10.83
CA GLN A 41 -20.48 -8.94 10.95
C GLN A 41 -19.62 -9.75 11.92
N ALA A 42 -20.25 -10.70 12.62
CA ALA A 42 -19.57 -11.65 13.51
C ALA A 42 -18.70 -12.67 12.74
N SER A 43 -18.93 -12.84 11.44
CA SER A 43 -18.17 -13.70 10.55
C SER A 43 -18.00 -13.06 9.18
N TRP A 44 -16.82 -13.21 8.56
CA TRP A 44 -16.48 -12.73 7.23
C TRP A 44 -15.78 -13.84 6.44
N ASN A 45 -16.40 -14.30 5.35
CA ASN A 45 -15.86 -15.37 4.48
C ASN A 45 -15.31 -16.59 5.25
N GLY A 46 -16.08 -17.09 6.26
CA GLY A 46 -15.70 -18.23 7.08
C GLY A 46 -14.76 -17.90 8.26
N VAL A 47 -14.30 -16.65 8.37
CA VAL A 47 -13.45 -16.18 9.47
C VAL A 47 -14.31 -15.57 10.58
N ARG A 48 -14.21 -16.07 11.82
CA ARG A 48 -14.89 -15.49 12.98
C ARG A 48 -14.22 -14.20 13.40
N MET A 49 -14.99 -13.12 13.50
CA MET A 49 -14.49 -11.79 13.88
C MET A 49 -14.55 -11.59 15.40
N VAL A 50 -13.46 -11.14 15.97
CA VAL A 50 -13.34 -10.84 17.42
C VAL A 50 -12.94 -9.38 17.57
N PRO A 51 -13.88 -8.49 17.91
CA PRO A 51 -13.56 -7.08 18.10
C PRO A 51 -12.83 -6.84 19.43
N TYR A 52 -11.93 -5.88 19.45
CA TYR A 52 -11.36 -5.31 20.67
C TYR A 52 -11.34 -3.79 20.59
N MET A 53 -11.31 -3.12 21.74
CA MET A 53 -11.24 -1.65 21.81
C MET A 53 -10.27 -1.22 22.90
N PRO A 54 -9.37 -0.27 22.60
CA PRO A 54 -8.56 0.38 23.63
C PRO A 54 -9.42 1.16 24.62
N SER A 55 -9.07 1.10 25.91
CA SER A 55 -9.79 1.80 26.98
C SER A 55 -9.41 3.27 27.12
N ARG A 56 -8.29 3.68 26.50
CA ARG A 56 -7.77 5.05 26.56
C ARG A 56 -6.98 5.40 25.29
N GLN A 57 -6.67 6.66 25.12
CA GLN A 57 -5.73 7.19 24.15
C GLN A 57 -4.35 7.41 24.78
N SER A 58 -3.36 7.82 23.98
CA SER A 58 -2.03 8.20 24.47
C SER A 58 -2.12 9.39 25.41
N THR A 59 -1.24 9.41 26.42
CA THR A 59 -1.17 10.45 27.44
C THR A 59 -0.83 11.82 26.80
N PRO A 60 -1.63 12.87 27.04
CA PRO A 60 -1.29 14.22 26.59
C PRO A 60 0.04 14.69 27.17
N GLY A 61 0.87 15.35 26.34
CA GLY A 61 2.13 15.95 26.79
C GLY A 61 3.30 14.97 26.99
N ILE A 62 3.13 13.68 26.67
CA ILE A 62 4.25 12.73 26.65
C ILE A 62 5.30 13.15 25.62
N HIS A 63 6.55 12.70 25.81
CA HIS A 63 7.63 12.97 24.87
C HIS A 63 7.24 12.56 23.43
N PRO A 64 7.39 13.42 22.41
CA PRO A 64 6.88 13.18 21.06
C PRO A 64 7.29 11.85 20.42
N TRP A 65 8.49 11.35 20.74
CA TRP A 65 8.97 10.06 20.23
C TRP A 65 8.31 8.85 20.92
N LEU A 66 7.70 9.05 22.07
CA LEU A 66 7.01 7.98 22.82
C LEU A 66 5.53 7.86 22.45
N VAL A 67 4.94 8.86 21.79
CA VAL A 67 3.51 8.85 21.42
C VAL A 67 3.14 7.62 20.60
N ASP A 68 3.94 7.30 19.60
CA ASP A 68 3.73 6.11 18.77
C ASP A 68 3.88 4.81 19.58
N THR A 69 4.90 4.74 20.43
CA THR A 69 5.15 3.58 21.30
C THR A 69 4.03 3.39 22.31
N GLU A 70 3.60 4.46 22.99
CA GLU A 70 2.50 4.36 23.96
C GLU A 70 1.19 3.97 23.27
N THR A 71 0.89 4.52 22.09
CA THR A 71 -0.29 4.15 21.32
C THR A 71 -0.30 2.63 21.04
N LYS A 72 0.85 2.07 20.67
CA LYS A 72 0.98 0.63 20.39
C LYS A 72 0.83 -0.21 21.65
N LEU A 73 1.39 0.21 22.78
CA LEU A 73 1.21 -0.47 24.06
C LEU A 73 -0.25 -0.47 24.51
N VAL A 74 -0.95 0.65 24.38
CA VAL A 74 -2.38 0.77 24.70
C VAL A 74 -3.23 -0.18 23.87
N ARG A 75 -2.93 -0.33 22.56
CA ARG A 75 -3.61 -1.29 21.69
C ARG A 75 -3.22 -2.72 21.99
N GLY A 76 -1.94 -2.97 22.27
CA GLY A 76 -1.44 -4.29 22.67
C GLY A 76 -2.10 -4.77 23.96
N GLU A 77 -2.28 -3.89 24.96
CA GLU A 77 -3.01 -4.22 26.20
C GLU A 77 -4.47 -4.60 25.90
N ALA A 78 -5.15 -3.84 25.06
CA ALA A 78 -6.54 -4.14 24.71
C ALA A 78 -6.68 -5.48 23.96
N ALA A 79 -5.79 -5.74 23.01
CA ALA A 79 -5.73 -7.02 22.30
C ALA A 79 -5.38 -8.18 23.24
N PHE A 80 -4.44 -7.98 24.18
CA PHE A 80 -4.07 -8.97 25.20
C PHE A 80 -5.28 -9.38 26.06
N ARG A 81 -6.08 -8.41 26.52
CA ARG A 81 -7.31 -8.70 27.28
C ARG A 81 -8.30 -9.52 26.47
N ALA A 82 -8.47 -9.23 25.17
CA ALA A 82 -9.31 -10.03 24.29
C ALA A 82 -8.75 -11.43 24.08
N CYS A 83 -7.44 -11.61 23.98
CA CYS A 83 -6.78 -12.91 23.89
C CYS A 83 -6.97 -13.73 25.17
N LEU A 84 -6.88 -13.13 26.36
CA LEU A 84 -7.16 -13.81 27.63
C LEU A 84 -8.62 -14.32 27.69
N GLU A 85 -9.56 -13.55 27.18
CA GLU A 85 -10.96 -13.97 27.13
C GLU A 85 -11.18 -15.14 26.16
N LEU A 86 -10.53 -15.11 24.99
CA LEU A 86 -10.53 -16.24 24.06
C LEU A 86 -9.94 -17.50 24.71
N GLN A 87 -8.84 -17.36 25.45
CA GLN A 87 -8.23 -18.50 26.18
C GLN A 87 -9.19 -19.08 27.23
N ARG A 88 -9.91 -18.24 28.00
CA ARG A 88 -10.92 -18.70 28.96
C ARG A 88 -12.07 -19.44 28.29
N GLN A 89 -12.41 -19.06 27.04
CA GLN A 89 -13.40 -19.73 26.20
C GLN A 89 -12.89 -21.03 25.58
N GLY A 90 -11.66 -21.45 25.87
CA GLY A 90 -11.05 -22.68 25.38
C GLY A 90 -10.43 -22.59 23.99
N PHE A 91 -10.23 -21.36 23.48
CA PHE A 91 -9.52 -21.18 22.22
C PHE A 91 -8.00 -21.12 22.44
N HIS A 92 -7.30 -22.07 21.84
CA HIS A 92 -5.83 -22.16 21.86
C HIS A 92 -5.34 -22.26 20.41
N PRO A 93 -4.77 -21.20 19.81
CA PRO A 93 -4.29 -21.22 18.44
C PRO A 93 -3.01 -22.05 18.31
N ASP A 94 -2.92 -22.82 17.23
CA ASP A 94 -1.67 -23.46 16.80
C ASP A 94 -0.71 -22.40 16.21
N VAL A 95 -1.29 -21.44 15.46
CA VAL A 95 -0.56 -20.36 14.79
C VAL A 95 -1.28 -19.04 14.98
N VAL A 96 -0.51 -17.99 15.29
CA VAL A 96 -0.95 -16.60 15.25
C VAL A 96 -0.24 -15.90 14.08
N ILE A 97 -1.00 -15.26 13.21
CA ILE A 97 -0.49 -14.46 12.10
C ILE A 97 -0.87 -13.01 12.35
N ALA A 98 0.12 -12.15 12.54
CA ALA A 98 -0.12 -10.79 12.97
C ALA A 98 0.54 -9.75 12.04
N HIS A 99 -0.16 -8.64 11.83
CA HIS A 99 0.49 -7.42 11.35
C HIS A 99 0.95 -6.61 12.56
N PRO A 100 2.28 -6.52 12.84
CA PRO A 100 2.78 -5.95 14.08
C PRO A 100 2.69 -4.42 14.13
N GLY A 101 2.36 -3.77 13.02
CA GLY A 101 2.52 -2.33 12.81
C GLY A 101 1.84 -1.43 13.87
N TRP A 102 0.77 -1.91 14.50
CA TRP A 102 0.00 -1.13 15.47
C TRP A 102 0.11 -1.65 16.92
N GLY A 103 0.87 -2.73 17.18
CA GLY A 103 1.22 -3.20 18.51
C GLY A 103 0.33 -4.30 19.10
N GLU A 104 -0.75 -4.70 18.43
CA GLU A 104 -1.77 -5.63 18.96
C GLU A 104 -1.21 -7.00 19.33
N SER A 105 -0.17 -7.46 18.68
CA SER A 105 0.44 -8.78 18.90
C SER A 105 1.58 -8.80 19.92
N LEU A 106 1.90 -7.67 20.55
CA LEU A 106 3.02 -7.54 21.50
C LEU A 106 3.00 -8.56 22.64
N PHE A 107 1.82 -8.92 23.14
CA PHE A 107 1.66 -9.76 24.33
C PHE A 107 1.02 -11.11 24.03
N VAL A 108 1.00 -11.55 22.78
CA VAL A 108 0.32 -12.78 22.39
C VAL A 108 0.97 -14.03 22.98
N LYS A 109 2.30 -14.02 23.11
CA LYS A 109 3.05 -15.13 23.72
C LYS A 109 2.85 -15.23 25.26
N GLU A 110 2.44 -14.17 25.91
CA GLU A 110 2.06 -14.17 27.34
C GLU A 110 0.74 -14.92 27.57
N VAL A 111 -0.09 -15.07 26.53
CA VAL A 111 -1.35 -15.83 26.59
C VAL A 111 -1.12 -17.26 26.09
N TRP A 112 -0.42 -17.42 25.00
CA TRP A 112 -0.19 -18.71 24.33
C TRP A 112 1.31 -18.88 24.02
N PRO A 113 2.13 -19.27 25.01
CA PRO A 113 3.59 -19.42 24.83
C PRO A 113 3.96 -20.39 23.73
N ASP A 114 3.17 -21.46 23.58
CA ASP A 114 3.42 -22.54 22.63
C ASP A 114 2.87 -22.26 21.22
N ALA A 115 2.02 -21.25 21.04
CA ALA A 115 1.51 -20.89 19.73
C ALA A 115 2.62 -20.34 18.84
N ARG A 116 2.68 -20.74 17.57
CA ARG A 116 3.59 -20.14 16.60
C ARG A 116 3.19 -18.70 16.29
N LEU A 117 4.12 -17.76 16.37
CA LEU A 117 3.89 -16.36 16.00
C LEU A 117 4.58 -16.06 14.67
N ALA A 118 3.79 -15.82 13.64
CA ALA A 118 4.21 -15.35 12.34
C ALA A 118 3.84 -13.85 12.19
N ILE A 119 4.76 -13.01 11.73
CA ILE A 119 4.51 -11.57 11.59
C ILE A 119 4.65 -11.10 10.15
N TYR A 120 3.78 -10.14 9.77
CA TYR A 120 3.86 -9.45 8.48
C TYR A 120 4.87 -8.31 8.55
N CYS A 121 6.00 -8.48 7.89
CA CYS A 121 7.14 -7.56 7.90
C CYS A 121 6.99 -6.50 6.80
N GLU A 122 6.08 -5.53 7.01
CA GLU A 122 5.79 -4.51 6.01
C GLU A 122 6.94 -3.53 5.85
N PHE A 123 7.48 -2.99 6.95
CA PHE A 123 8.49 -1.95 6.87
C PHE A 123 9.35 -1.84 8.13
N PHE A 124 10.67 -1.79 7.95
CA PHE A 124 11.62 -1.42 8.99
C PHE A 124 12.13 -0.01 8.72
N TYR A 125 11.90 0.92 9.64
CA TYR A 125 12.19 2.34 9.45
C TYR A 125 13.69 2.61 9.40
N GLN A 126 14.14 3.28 8.34
CA GLN A 126 15.54 3.61 8.11
C GLN A 126 15.74 5.12 8.05
N ALA A 127 16.86 5.61 8.56
CA ALA A 127 17.22 7.02 8.51
C ALA A 127 17.88 7.44 7.18
N HIS A 128 18.23 6.48 6.34
CA HIS A 128 18.88 6.67 5.04
C HIS A 128 18.47 5.55 4.08
N GLY A 129 18.37 5.88 2.79
CA GLY A 129 18.10 4.90 1.73
C GLY A 129 16.62 4.48 1.61
N ALA A 130 15.74 5.04 2.44
CA ALA A 130 14.31 4.87 2.37
C ALA A 130 13.61 6.23 2.24
N ASP A 131 12.38 6.35 2.73
CA ASP A 131 11.56 7.56 2.65
C ASP A 131 12.12 8.78 3.39
N VAL A 132 12.79 8.54 4.53
CA VAL A 132 13.34 9.61 5.39
C VAL A 132 14.50 10.31 4.70
N GLY A 133 14.40 11.63 4.55
CA GLY A 133 15.42 12.46 3.90
C GLY A 133 15.53 12.26 2.38
N PHE A 134 14.59 11.57 1.75
CA PHE A 134 14.62 11.32 0.31
C PHE A 134 14.35 12.59 -0.49
N ASP A 135 13.33 13.35 -0.12
CA ASP A 135 12.98 14.58 -0.82
C ASP A 135 13.46 15.82 -0.05
N PRO A 136 14.44 16.58 -0.59
CA PRO A 136 14.98 17.76 0.08
C PRO A 136 13.97 18.91 0.21
N GLU A 137 12.88 18.89 -0.55
CA GLU A 137 11.80 19.89 -0.44
C GLU A 137 11.00 19.73 0.86
N PHE A 138 10.96 18.50 1.40
CA PHE A 138 10.25 18.13 2.61
C PHE A 138 11.23 17.54 3.64
N PRO A 139 12.12 18.37 4.22
CA PRO A 139 13.13 17.86 5.13
C PRO A 139 12.48 17.27 6.38
N ASP A 140 13.01 16.15 6.82
CA ASP A 140 12.66 15.57 8.11
C ASP A 140 13.07 16.48 9.24
N GLY A 141 12.30 16.45 10.33
CA GLY A 141 12.65 17.19 11.55
C GLY A 141 14.01 16.77 12.15
N PRO A 142 14.46 17.43 13.21
CA PRO A 142 15.76 17.17 13.83
C PRO A 142 15.87 15.72 14.32
N PHE A 143 17.11 15.18 14.27
CA PHE A 143 17.47 13.86 14.78
C PHE A 143 16.74 12.67 14.10
N PRO A 144 16.72 12.56 12.78
CA PRO A 144 15.99 11.49 12.09
C PRO A 144 16.46 10.08 12.51
N ARG A 145 17.77 9.89 12.73
CA ARG A 145 18.32 8.60 13.18
C ARG A 145 17.74 8.14 14.52
N ALA A 146 17.72 9.04 15.52
CA ALA A 146 17.20 8.71 16.86
C ALA A 146 15.69 8.44 16.82
N ARG A 147 14.96 9.25 16.04
CA ARG A 147 13.52 9.09 15.86
C ARG A 147 13.18 7.74 15.19
N MET A 148 13.90 7.35 14.13
CA MET A 148 13.69 6.04 13.48
C MET A 148 14.05 4.88 14.39
N ARG A 149 15.08 5.03 15.23
CA ARG A 149 15.42 4.01 16.23
C ARG A 149 14.27 3.82 17.23
N ALA A 150 13.70 4.90 17.75
CA ALA A 150 12.53 4.83 18.62
C ALA A 150 11.31 4.21 17.91
N LYS A 151 11.07 4.58 16.66
CA LYS A 151 9.95 4.05 15.85
C LYS A 151 10.06 2.53 15.63
N ASN A 152 11.29 1.99 15.58
CA ASN A 152 11.53 0.56 15.42
C ASN A 152 11.42 -0.25 16.72
N PHE A 153 11.17 0.35 17.89
CA PHE A 153 10.96 -0.42 19.14
C PHE A 153 9.91 -1.52 18.97
N ASN A 154 8.83 -1.20 18.30
CA ASN A 154 7.77 -2.16 18.02
C ASN A 154 8.25 -3.34 17.15
N ASN A 155 9.01 -3.08 16.08
CA ASN A 155 9.57 -4.13 15.23
C ASN A 155 10.53 -5.03 16.02
N LEU A 156 11.41 -4.42 16.83
CA LEU A 156 12.40 -5.14 17.63
C LEU A 156 11.72 -6.05 18.66
N LEU A 157 10.71 -5.55 19.39
CA LEU A 157 9.98 -6.34 20.39
C LEU A 157 9.23 -7.52 19.76
N HIS A 158 8.61 -7.34 18.58
CA HIS A 158 7.93 -8.43 17.91
C HIS A 158 8.89 -9.49 17.37
N PHE A 159 10.05 -9.09 16.86
CA PHE A 159 11.02 -10.03 16.33
C PHE A 159 11.66 -10.94 17.38
N ASP A 160 11.78 -10.46 18.60
CA ASP A 160 12.24 -11.28 19.72
C ASP A 160 11.32 -12.49 19.94
N LEU A 161 10.03 -12.28 19.81
CA LEU A 161 8.97 -13.26 20.05
C LEU A 161 8.58 -14.07 18.81
N ALA A 162 8.75 -13.52 17.60
CA ALA A 162 8.27 -14.12 16.37
C ALA A 162 9.11 -15.35 15.96
N ASP A 163 8.42 -16.40 15.55
CA ASP A 163 9.01 -17.62 15.00
C ASP A 163 9.40 -17.41 13.52
N ALA A 164 8.58 -16.66 12.76
CA ALA A 164 8.80 -16.37 11.34
C ALA A 164 8.25 -15.01 10.93
N GLY A 165 8.72 -14.51 9.79
CA GLY A 165 8.20 -13.32 9.13
C GLY A 165 7.85 -13.59 7.67
N ILE A 166 6.95 -12.76 7.14
CA ILE A 166 6.63 -12.68 5.70
C ILE A 166 6.65 -11.22 5.27
N SER A 167 7.21 -10.93 4.10
CA SER A 167 7.28 -9.59 3.52
C SER A 167 6.87 -9.62 2.05
N PRO A 168 6.16 -8.62 1.54
CA PRO A 168 5.63 -8.67 0.17
C PRO A 168 6.69 -8.47 -0.91
N THR A 169 7.81 -7.80 -0.60
CA THR A 169 8.89 -7.55 -1.56
C THR A 169 10.26 -7.83 -0.95
N ARG A 170 11.25 -8.08 -1.81
CA ARG A 170 12.62 -8.27 -1.37
C ARG A 170 13.19 -7.00 -0.75
N TRP A 171 12.94 -5.85 -1.36
CA TRP A 171 13.39 -4.56 -0.84
C TRP A 171 12.87 -4.29 0.57
N GLN A 172 11.58 -4.59 0.83
CA GLN A 172 11.00 -4.43 2.16
C GLN A 172 11.66 -5.39 3.17
N ALA A 173 11.83 -6.66 2.79
CA ALA A 173 12.50 -7.65 3.64
C ALA A 173 13.96 -7.28 3.93
N ASP A 174 14.71 -6.84 2.93
CA ASP A 174 16.13 -6.47 3.05
C ASP A 174 16.33 -5.19 3.88
N GLY A 175 15.26 -4.43 4.14
CA GLY A 175 15.26 -3.33 5.10
C GLY A 175 15.42 -3.77 6.55
N PHE A 176 15.10 -5.01 6.90
CA PHE A 176 15.24 -5.56 8.24
C PHE A 176 16.68 -6.00 8.52
N PRO A 177 17.21 -5.72 9.73
CA PRO A 177 18.57 -6.13 10.07
C PRO A 177 18.68 -7.65 10.26
N SER A 178 19.86 -8.22 9.99
CA SER A 178 20.20 -9.57 10.45
C SER A 178 20.26 -9.61 12.00
N PRO A 179 19.81 -10.67 12.69
CA PRO A 179 19.29 -11.94 12.16
C PRO A 179 17.77 -11.93 11.81
N MET A 180 17.10 -10.79 11.86
CA MET A 180 15.67 -10.71 11.54
C MET A 180 15.40 -11.10 10.09
N ARG A 181 16.18 -10.52 9.16
CA ARG A 181 16.07 -10.77 7.72
C ARG A 181 16.07 -12.25 7.35
N ASP A 182 16.88 -13.03 8.05
CA ASP A 182 17.06 -14.47 7.76
C ASP A 182 15.81 -15.31 8.04
N ARG A 183 14.85 -14.76 8.81
CA ARG A 183 13.57 -15.39 9.15
C ARG A 183 12.40 -14.88 8.31
N ILE A 184 12.65 -13.97 7.38
CA ILE A 184 11.59 -13.37 6.56
C ILE A 184 11.53 -14.05 5.21
N ALA A 185 10.42 -14.73 4.94
CA ALA A 185 10.06 -15.19 3.61
C ALA A 185 9.58 -13.99 2.76
N VAL A 186 9.97 -13.95 1.49
CA VAL A 186 9.51 -12.93 0.55
C VAL A 186 8.40 -13.52 -0.30
N ILE A 187 7.15 -13.17 0.01
CA ILE A 187 5.96 -13.65 -0.69
C ILE A 187 4.95 -12.50 -0.72
N HIS A 188 4.55 -12.08 -1.91
CA HIS A 188 3.60 -10.99 -2.07
C HIS A 188 2.16 -11.40 -1.68
N ASP A 189 1.30 -10.40 -1.39
CA ASP A 189 -0.10 -10.63 -1.02
C ASP A 189 -0.93 -11.22 -2.16
N GLY A 190 -0.49 -11.00 -3.40
CA GLY A 190 -1.13 -11.48 -4.61
C GLY A 190 -2.08 -10.48 -5.23
N ILE A 191 -2.18 -10.54 -6.57
CA ILE A 191 -3.11 -9.76 -7.39
C ILE A 191 -4.00 -10.74 -8.15
N ASP A 192 -5.32 -10.57 -8.10
CA ASP A 192 -6.26 -11.41 -8.87
C ASP A 192 -6.19 -11.05 -10.36
N THR A 193 -5.22 -11.65 -11.07
CA THR A 193 -4.98 -11.35 -12.49
C THR A 193 -6.06 -11.89 -13.42
N ASP A 194 -6.96 -12.75 -12.92
CA ASP A 194 -8.11 -13.23 -13.65
C ASP A 194 -9.28 -12.23 -13.59
N LEU A 195 -9.37 -11.45 -12.51
CA LEU A 195 -10.34 -10.37 -12.34
C LEU A 195 -9.83 -9.05 -12.97
N LEU A 196 -8.54 -8.75 -12.75
CA LEU A 196 -7.90 -7.52 -13.21
C LEU A 196 -7.34 -7.72 -14.63
N VAL A 197 -8.23 -7.61 -15.60
CA VAL A 197 -7.93 -7.85 -17.03
C VAL A 197 -8.06 -6.58 -17.85
N PRO A 198 -7.37 -6.47 -19.00
CA PRO A 198 -7.64 -5.40 -19.96
C PRO A 198 -9.10 -5.41 -20.42
N ASN A 199 -9.68 -4.23 -20.59
CA ASN A 199 -11.04 -4.08 -21.13
C ASN A 199 -11.06 -3.07 -22.28
N PRO A 200 -11.08 -3.50 -23.53
CA PRO A 200 -11.09 -2.59 -24.67
C PRO A 200 -12.42 -1.82 -24.85
N ALA A 201 -13.49 -2.30 -24.21
CA ALA A 201 -14.81 -1.67 -24.28
C ALA A 201 -15.09 -0.72 -23.12
N VAL A 202 -14.12 -0.49 -22.23
CA VAL A 202 -14.29 0.36 -21.05
C VAL A 202 -14.62 1.80 -21.46
N ALA A 203 -15.62 2.37 -20.79
CA ALA A 203 -15.98 3.79 -20.88
C ALA A 203 -16.27 4.31 -19.48
N LEU A 204 -15.86 5.53 -19.20
CA LEU A 204 -16.15 6.23 -17.95
C LEU A 204 -17.05 7.42 -18.23
N ALA A 205 -18.09 7.60 -17.43
CA ALA A 205 -18.96 8.77 -17.49
C ALA A 205 -19.09 9.37 -16.09
N PHE A 206 -18.82 10.65 -15.96
CA PHE A 206 -18.97 11.40 -14.72
C PHE A 206 -19.39 12.84 -15.01
N SER A 207 -19.91 13.52 -14.00
CA SER A 207 -20.31 14.91 -14.11
C SER A 207 -19.27 15.83 -13.46
N THR A 208 -18.90 16.89 -14.15
CA THR A 208 -18.20 18.04 -13.58
C THR A 208 -19.22 19.15 -13.31
N PRO A 209 -18.87 20.22 -12.60
CA PRO A 209 -19.77 21.36 -12.42
C PRO A 209 -20.22 22.01 -13.75
N SER A 210 -19.44 21.86 -14.81
CA SER A 210 -19.68 22.51 -16.11
C SER A 210 -20.29 21.60 -17.17
N GLU A 211 -20.00 20.27 -17.11
CA GLU A 211 -20.40 19.35 -18.18
C GLU A 211 -20.48 17.88 -17.73
N LYS A 212 -21.15 17.07 -18.54
CA LYS A 212 -21.03 15.60 -18.47
C LYS A 212 -19.87 15.16 -19.34
N VAL A 213 -18.88 14.50 -18.70
CA VAL A 213 -17.70 13.98 -19.37
C VAL A 213 -17.88 12.50 -19.65
N THR A 214 -17.67 12.09 -20.88
CA THR A 214 -17.56 10.67 -21.25
C THR A 214 -16.19 10.44 -21.86
N ILE A 215 -15.46 9.47 -21.31
CA ILE A 215 -14.12 9.07 -21.75
C ILE A 215 -14.18 7.63 -22.26
N ARG A 216 -13.54 7.35 -23.39
CA ARG A 216 -13.45 6.03 -24.00
C ARG A 216 -12.01 5.57 -24.11
N LYS A 217 -11.79 4.29 -24.31
CA LYS A 217 -10.45 3.69 -24.47
C LYS A 217 -9.65 4.28 -25.63
N THR A 218 -10.34 4.89 -26.59
CA THR A 218 -9.72 5.58 -27.75
C THR A 218 -9.18 6.98 -27.43
N ASP A 219 -9.56 7.54 -26.27
CA ASP A 219 -9.11 8.87 -25.86
C ASP A 219 -7.71 8.79 -25.24
N GLU A 220 -6.97 9.88 -25.31
CA GLU A 220 -5.70 10.01 -24.60
C GLU A 220 -5.94 10.25 -23.13
N VAL A 221 -5.71 9.24 -22.30
CA VAL A 221 -5.97 9.29 -20.87
C VAL A 221 -4.70 9.04 -20.07
N ILE A 222 -4.32 10.00 -19.26
CA ILE A 222 -3.24 9.88 -18.28
C ILE A 222 -3.86 9.65 -16.92
N THR A 223 -3.40 8.64 -16.19
CA THR A 223 -3.92 8.34 -14.85
C THR A 223 -2.84 8.45 -13.79
N PHE A 224 -3.20 8.99 -12.63
CA PHE A 224 -2.40 9.00 -11.43
C PHE A 224 -3.26 8.53 -10.26
N VAL A 225 -2.77 7.56 -9.49
CA VAL A 225 -3.53 6.95 -8.41
C VAL A 225 -2.70 6.87 -7.13
N SER A 226 -3.26 7.35 -6.03
CA SER A 226 -2.73 7.11 -4.69
C SER A 226 -3.86 7.09 -3.65
N ARG A 227 -3.61 6.58 -2.45
CA ARG A 227 -4.61 6.60 -1.37
C ARG A 227 -4.97 8.03 -0.97
N ASP A 228 -3.97 8.85 -0.75
CA ASP A 228 -4.07 10.29 -0.53
C ASP A 228 -3.03 11.01 -1.40
N LEU A 229 -3.36 12.23 -1.84
CA LEU A 229 -2.55 13.02 -2.77
C LEU A 229 -1.46 13.78 -2.00
N GLU A 230 -0.36 13.09 -1.72
CA GLU A 230 0.74 13.56 -0.85
C GLU A 230 2.13 13.45 -1.52
N PRO A 231 3.15 14.18 -1.03
CA PRO A 231 4.50 14.16 -1.59
C PRO A 231 5.14 12.79 -1.65
N LEU A 232 4.97 11.93 -0.62
CA LEU A 232 5.55 10.60 -0.57
C LEU A 232 5.16 9.74 -1.78
N ARG A 233 3.99 9.96 -2.34
CA ARG A 233 3.51 9.30 -3.57
C ARG A 233 3.73 10.14 -4.83
N GLY A 234 4.61 11.15 -4.77
CA GLY A 234 5.06 11.93 -5.92
C GLY A 234 4.00 12.87 -6.52
N TYR A 235 2.89 13.13 -5.80
CA TYR A 235 1.81 13.96 -6.33
C TYR A 235 2.29 15.34 -6.78
N HIS A 236 3.19 15.98 -6.02
CA HIS A 236 3.77 17.28 -6.37
C HIS A 236 4.60 17.22 -7.67
N ARG A 237 5.36 16.15 -7.89
CA ARG A 237 6.15 15.96 -9.11
C ARG A 237 5.25 15.74 -10.33
N PHE A 238 4.21 14.94 -10.15
CA PHE A 238 3.20 14.74 -11.19
C PHE A 238 2.49 16.05 -11.56
N MET A 239 2.03 16.83 -10.58
CA MET A 239 1.38 18.11 -10.84
C MET A 239 2.28 19.08 -11.59
N ARG A 240 3.57 19.16 -11.25
CA ARG A 240 4.55 20.03 -11.91
C ARG A 240 4.86 19.62 -13.36
N ALA A 241 4.69 18.35 -13.70
CA ALA A 241 4.84 17.87 -15.07
C ALA A 241 3.61 18.17 -15.96
N LEU A 242 2.43 18.36 -15.37
CA LEU A 242 1.17 18.52 -16.12
C LEU A 242 1.15 19.71 -17.08
N PRO A 243 1.67 20.91 -16.77
CA PRO A 243 1.66 22.02 -17.72
C PRO A 243 2.34 21.68 -19.05
N GLU A 244 3.54 21.09 -19.00
CA GLU A 244 4.25 20.65 -20.21
C GLU A 244 3.51 19.54 -20.94
N ILE A 245 3.03 18.52 -20.22
CA ILE A 245 2.28 17.39 -20.79
C ILE A 245 1.05 17.92 -21.53
N LEU A 246 0.23 18.74 -20.88
CA LEU A 246 -1.02 19.22 -21.46
C LEU A 246 -0.82 20.28 -22.56
N GLN A 247 0.31 20.98 -22.58
CA GLN A 247 0.71 21.84 -23.70
C GLN A 247 1.06 21.00 -24.94
N ARG A 248 1.83 19.93 -24.75
CA ARG A 248 2.26 19.04 -25.84
C ARG A 248 1.13 18.11 -26.32
N ARG A 249 0.16 17.80 -25.45
CA ARG A 249 -0.98 16.91 -25.70
C ARG A 249 -2.30 17.64 -25.48
N PRO A 250 -2.77 18.45 -26.44
CA PRO A 250 -3.95 19.32 -26.25
C PRO A 250 -5.27 18.55 -26.11
N HIS A 251 -5.31 17.26 -26.48
CA HIS A 251 -6.50 16.40 -26.37
C HIS A 251 -6.44 15.47 -25.17
N ALA A 252 -5.31 15.33 -24.50
CA ALA A 252 -5.16 14.44 -23.36
C ALA A 252 -6.04 14.88 -22.17
N ARG A 253 -6.64 13.91 -21.49
CA ARG A 253 -7.36 14.08 -20.23
C ARG A 253 -6.58 13.40 -19.10
N VAL A 254 -6.62 13.98 -17.93
CA VAL A 254 -5.90 13.51 -16.74
C VAL A 254 -6.92 13.09 -15.70
N LEU A 255 -6.84 11.85 -15.23
CA LEU A 255 -7.66 11.33 -14.15
C LEU A 255 -6.80 11.13 -12.90
N VAL A 256 -7.12 11.86 -11.84
CA VAL A 256 -6.40 11.82 -10.57
C VAL A 256 -7.30 11.18 -9.51
N VAL A 257 -6.86 10.03 -8.99
CA VAL A 257 -7.58 9.29 -7.94
C VAL A 257 -6.81 9.39 -6.63
N GLY A 258 -7.48 9.80 -5.57
CA GLY A 258 -6.91 9.90 -4.23
C GLY A 258 -7.68 10.87 -3.34
N GLY A 259 -7.55 10.67 -2.03
CA GLY A 259 -8.15 11.55 -1.03
C GLY A 259 -7.30 12.80 -0.76
N ASP A 260 -7.89 13.72 0.01
CA ASP A 260 -7.26 14.98 0.45
C ASP A 260 -6.52 14.84 1.79
N GLY A 261 -6.43 13.62 2.32
CA GLY A 261 -5.77 13.32 3.58
C GLY A 261 -4.27 13.13 3.44
N VAL A 262 -3.70 12.48 4.46
CA VAL A 262 -2.31 12.03 4.50
C VAL A 262 -2.30 10.58 5.01
N SER A 263 -1.63 9.70 4.29
CA SER A 263 -1.55 8.28 4.64
C SER A 263 -0.21 7.90 5.26
N TYR A 264 0.88 8.46 4.78
CA TYR A 264 2.24 8.01 5.10
C TYR A 264 3.18 9.14 5.48
N GLY A 265 3.13 10.26 4.77
CA GLY A 265 3.99 11.42 5.00
C GLY A 265 3.48 12.34 6.12
N PRO A 266 4.18 13.45 6.39
CA PRO A 266 3.72 14.51 7.29
C PRO A 266 2.56 15.30 6.66
N ARG A 267 1.70 15.87 7.52
CA ARG A 267 0.73 16.88 7.08
C ARG A 267 1.44 18.16 6.64
N PRO A 268 0.84 18.95 5.74
CA PRO A 268 1.35 20.29 5.46
C PRO A 268 1.52 21.10 6.75
N ASP A 269 2.64 21.83 6.86
CA ASP A 269 2.86 22.72 8.00
C ASP A 269 1.84 23.89 7.94
N PRO A 270 0.95 24.03 8.95
CA PRO A 270 -0.02 25.10 8.95
C PRO A 270 0.60 26.52 8.97
N ALA A 271 1.79 26.66 9.57
CA ALA A 271 2.51 27.94 9.59
C ALA A 271 2.96 28.38 8.19
N ARG A 272 3.33 27.42 7.33
CA ARG A 272 3.78 27.66 5.96
C ARG A 272 2.64 27.69 4.95
N PHE A 273 1.67 26.78 5.09
CA PHE A 273 0.66 26.49 4.06
C PHE A 273 -0.78 26.82 4.48
N GLY A 274 -0.99 27.28 5.73
CA GLY A 274 -2.34 27.43 6.29
C GLY A 274 -3.04 26.06 6.45
N ALA A 275 -4.36 26.04 6.41
CA ALA A 275 -5.17 24.82 6.56
C ALA A 275 -5.33 24.02 5.24
N ARG A 276 -4.50 24.27 4.21
CA ARG A 276 -4.61 23.60 2.91
C ARG A 276 -4.09 22.16 2.96
N SER A 277 -4.73 21.27 2.19
CA SER A 277 -4.22 19.94 1.92
C SER A 277 -3.06 19.97 0.90
N TRP A 278 -2.26 18.90 0.84
CA TRP A 278 -1.23 18.75 -0.19
C TRP A 278 -1.84 18.84 -1.60
N LYS A 279 -3.02 18.28 -1.82
CA LYS A 279 -3.75 18.40 -3.08
C LYS A 279 -3.96 19.86 -3.47
N GLN A 280 -4.47 20.67 -2.55
CA GLN A 280 -4.74 22.09 -2.81
C GLN A 280 -3.46 22.88 -3.08
N ILE A 281 -2.40 22.65 -2.29
CA ILE A 281 -1.11 23.34 -2.42
C ILE A 281 -0.54 23.15 -3.83
N PHE A 282 -0.41 21.91 -4.29
CA PHE A 282 0.22 21.65 -5.59
C PHE A 282 -0.71 21.89 -6.78
N LEU A 283 -2.02 21.83 -6.57
CA LEU A 283 -2.97 22.29 -7.59
C LEU A 283 -2.88 23.80 -7.80
N ASP A 284 -2.81 24.57 -6.70
CA ASP A 284 -2.68 26.03 -6.77
C ASP A 284 -1.34 26.45 -7.38
N GLU A 285 -0.25 25.71 -7.11
CA GLU A 285 1.08 25.95 -7.67
C GLU A 285 1.08 25.94 -9.21
N VAL A 286 0.30 25.08 -9.83
CA VAL A 286 0.30 24.88 -11.29
C VAL A 286 -0.91 25.51 -11.99
N ARG A 287 -1.88 26.02 -11.25
CA ARG A 287 -3.17 26.51 -11.75
C ARG A 287 -3.03 27.58 -12.84
N ASP A 288 -2.21 28.59 -12.59
CA ASP A 288 -2.05 29.72 -13.52
C ASP A 288 -1.34 29.27 -14.80
N THR A 289 -0.35 28.39 -14.69
CA THR A 289 0.38 27.85 -15.84
C THR A 289 -0.50 26.90 -16.68
N LEU A 290 -1.38 26.13 -16.06
CA LEU A 290 -2.36 25.29 -16.77
C LEU A 290 -3.44 26.13 -17.45
N GLY A 291 -3.81 27.24 -16.86
CA GLY A 291 -4.93 28.08 -17.33
C GLY A 291 -6.27 27.34 -17.32
N PRO A 292 -7.37 28.03 -17.71
CA PRO A 292 -8.71 27.42 -17.69
C PRO A 292 -8.84 26.18 -18.56
N GLN A 293 -8.22 26.18 -19.75
CA GLN A 293 -8.29 25.06 -20.69
C GLN A 293 -7.55 23.80 -20.16
N GLY A 294 -6.35 23.98 -19.58
CA GLY A 294 -5.61 22.88 -18.95
C GLY A 294 -6.35 22.33 -17.74
N MET A 295 -6.84 23.22 -16.87
CA MET A 295 -7.61 22.83 -15.69
C MET A 295 -8.89 22.07 -16.04
N GLY A 296 -9.58 22.40 -17.12
CA GLY A 296 -10.78 21.68 -17.59
C GLY A 296 -10.51 20.25 -18.04
N ARG A 297 -9.24 19.86 -18.21
CA ARG A 297 -8.81 18.50 -18.62
C ARG A 297 -8.27 17.66 -17.47
N VAL A 298 -8.12 18.22 -16.26
CA VAL A 298 -7.65 17.53 -15.06
C VAL A 298 -8.84 17.23 -14.17
N HIS A 299 -9.15 15.94 -13.99
CA HIS A 299 -10.33 15.49 -13.28
C HIS A 299 -9.91 14.77 -11.99
N PHE A 300 -10.26 15.33 -10.83
CA PHE A 300 -10.05 14.73 -9.52
C PHE A 300 -11.26 13.90 -9.16
N LEU A 301 -11.09 12.59 -9.11
CA LEU A 301 -12.17 11.62 -8.88
C LEU A 301 -12.38 11.27 -7.40
N GLY A 302 -11.48 11.75 -6.51
CA GLY A 302 -11.54 11.39 -5.09
C GLY A 302 -11.20 9.93 -4.83
N ARG A 303 -11.74 9.37 -3.75
CA ARG A 303 -11.63 7.93 -3.46
C ARG A 303 -12.74 7.19 -4.18
N LEU A 304 -12.38 6.12 -4.86
CA LEU A 304 -13.30 5.32 -5.67
C LEU A 304 -13.57 3.95 -5.01
N SER A 305 -14.67 3.31 -5.40
CA SER A 305 -14.83 1.87 -5.20
C SER A 305 -13.74 1.11 -5.96
N HIS A 306 -13.42 -0.13 -5.55
CA HIS A 306 -12.42 -0.92 -6.26
C HIS A 306 -12.81 -1.18 -7.73
N ALA A 307 -14.08 -1.39 -8.03
CA ALA A 307 -14.57 -1.59 -9.39
C ALA A 307 -14.38 -0.34 -10.28
N ASP A 308 -14.70 0.85 -9.75
CA ASP A 308 -14.48 2.11 -10.46
C ASP A 308 -12.99 2.39 -10.66
N PHE A 309 -12.16 2.11 -9.63
CA PHE A 309 -10.71 2.22 -9.71
C PHE A 309 -10.13 1.32 -10.82
N VAL A 310 -10.57 0.06 -10.91
CA VAL A 310 -10.16 -0.85 -11.99
C VAL A 310 -10.55 -0.28 -13.36
N SER A 311 -11.74 0.30 -13.48
CA SER A 311 -12.19 0.94 -14.73
C SER A 311 -11.31 2.15 -15.10
N VAL A 312 -10.83 2.92 -14.12
CA VAL A 312 -9.86 4.01 -14.34
C VAL A 312 -8.53 3.48 -14.84
N LEU A 313 -8.02 2.38 -14.31
CA LEU A 313 -6.81 1.75 -14.82
C LEU A 313 -7.01 1.18 -16.23
N GLN A 314 -8.13 0.51 -16.49
CA GLN A 314 -8.44 -0.07 -17.79
C GLN A 314 -8.54 0.99 -18.90
N ILE A 315 -9.04 2.20 -18.60
CA ILE A 315 -9.16 3.27 -19.58
C ILE A 315 -7.84 4.00 -19.85
N SER A 316 -6.87 3.87 -18.96
CA SER A 316 -5.57 4.54 -19.02
C SER A 316 -4.83 4.26 -20.33
N SER A 317 -4.34 5.31 -20.98
CA SER A 317 -3.34 5.23 -22.05
C SER A 317 -1.94 5.16 -21.47
N VAL A 318 -1.67 5.99 -20.45
CA VAL A 318 -0.40 6.00 -19.71
C VAL A 318 -0.72 6.16 -18.22
N HIS A 319 -0.25 5.22 -17.40
CA HIS A 319 -0.36 5.27 -15.96
C HIS A 319 0.93 5.79 -15.33
N VAL A 320 0.84 6.87 -14.56
CA VAL A 320 1.97 7.44 -13.84
C VAL A 320 1.96 6.93 -12.40
N TYR A 321 3.06 6.31 -11.99
CA TYR A 321 3.27 5.79 -10.64
C TYR A 321 4.55 6.35 -10.03
N LEU A 322 4.44 7.25 -9.08
CA LEU A 322 5.58 7.85 -8.39
C LEU A 322 5.55 7.49 -6.90
N THR A 323 6.71 7.22 -6.34
CA THR A 323 6.85 6.98 -4.90
C THR A 323 8.28 7.25 -4.43
N TYR A 324 8.44 7.69 -3.19
CA TYR A 324 9.72 7.60 -2.48
C TYR A 324 10.13 6.12 -2.37
N PRO A 325 11.36 5.80 -2.00
CA PRO A 325 11.74 4.45 -1.59
C PRO A 325 10.94 4.03 -0.36
N TYR A 326 9.76 3.46 -0.61
CA TYR A 326 8.77 3.08 0.40
C TYR A 326 8.01 1.82 -0.05
N VAL A 327 7.06 1.36 0.77
CA VAL A 327 6.22 0.20 0.47
C VAL A 327 5.61 0.26 -0.93
N LEU A 328 5.82 -0.78 -1.73
CA LEU A 328 5.25 -0.90 -3.08
C LEU A 328 3.72 -1.02 -2.97
N SER A 329 3.01 -0.19 -3.73
CA SER A 329 1.55 -0.23 -3.71
C SER A 329 0.99 -1.35 -4.58
N TRP A 330 -0.08 -2.00 -4.10
CA TRP A 330 -0.86 -2.92 -4.92
C TRP A 330 -1.34 -2.29 -6.23
N SER A 331 -1.67 -0.99 -6.21
CA SER A 331 -2.16 -0.27 -7.39
C SER A 331 -1.20 -0.30 -8.59
N LEU A 332 0.13 -0.37 -8.37
CA LEU A 332 1.08 -0.57 -9.46
C LEU A 332 0.91 -1.94 -10.11
N LEU A 333 0.81 -2.98 -9.31
CA LEU A 333 0.67 -4.35 -9.80
C LEU A 333 -0.72 -4.58 -10.44
N GLU A 334 -1.74 -3.91 -9.93
CA GLU A 334 -3.08 -3.90 -10.53
C GLU A 334 -3.07 -3.18 -11.88
N ALA A 335 -2.34 -2.05 -12.00
CA ALA A 335 -2.12 -1.37 -13.28
C ALA A 335 -1.36 -2.26 -14.27
N MET A 336 -0.33 -2.97 -13.81
CA MET A 336 0.38 -3.97 -14.63
C MET A 336 -0.57 -5.09 -15.07
N SER A 337 -1.40 -5.60 -14.17
CA SER A 337 -2.35 -6.69 -14.46
C SER A 337 -3.38 -6.31 -15.53
N VAL A 338 -3.89 -5.09 -15.52
CA VAL A 338 -4.82 -4.61 -16.57
C VAL A 338 -4.12 -4.16 -17.85
N GLY A 339 -2.80 -4.25 -17.92
CA GLY A 339 -2.03 -3.96 -19.12
C GLY A 339 -1.78 -2.48 -19.39
N CYS A 340 -1.69 -1.64 -18.35
CA CYS A 340 -1.30 -0.24 -18.50
C CYS A 340 0.13 -0.10 -19.02
N ALA A 341 0.37 0.85 -19.93
CA ALA A 341 1.70 1.38 -20.16
C ALA A 341 2.08 2.29 -18.97
N ILE A 342 3.17 1.98 -18.30
CA ILE A 342 3.54 2.59 -17.01
C ILE A 342 4.74 3.51 -17.19
N VAL A 343 4.66 4.73 -16.61
CA VAL A 343 5.81 5.58 -16.32
C VAL A 343 5.94 5.67 -14.81
N ALA A 344 7.05 5.22 -14.26
CA ALA A 344 7.24 5.12 -12.81
C ALA A 344 8.55 5.76 -12.34
N SER A 345 8.60 6.18 -11.06
CA SER A 345 9.84 6.68 -10.47
C SER A 345 10.90 5.57 -10.38
N ASP A 346 12.14 5.92 -10.74
CA ASP A 346 13.30 5.04 -10.64
C ASP A 346 13.77 4.93 -9.19
N THR A 347 12.97 4.28 -8.34
CA THR A 347 13.28 4.01 -6.95
C THR A 347 13.42 2.51 -6.69
N ALA A 348 14.21 2.14 -5.70
CA ALA A 348 14.58 0.74 -5.46
C ALA A 348 13.37 -0.22 -5.35
N PRO A 349 12.28 0.09 -4.60
CA PRO A 349 11.11 -0.80 -4.54
C PRO A 349 10.39 -0.93 -5.89
N VAL A 350 10.37 0.13 -6.71
CA VAL A 350 9.70 0.11 -8.02
C VAL A 350 10.43 -0.79 -9.02
N ARG A 351 11.77 -0.82 -8.96
CA ARG A 351 12.61 -1.68 -9.82
C ARG A 351 12.35 -3.18 -9.61
N GLU A 352 11.71 -3.59 -8.54
CA GLU A 352 11.29 -4.99 -8.35
C GLU A 352 10.13 -5.41 -9.26
N ALA A 353 9.34 -4.45 -9.72
CA ALA A 353 8.18 -4.70 -10.58
C ALA A 353 8.35 -4.10 -11.98
N VAL A 354 9.00 -2.94 -12.10
CA VAL A 354 9.16 -2.23 -13.37
C VAL A 354 10.60 -2.32 -13.87
N VAL A 355 10.79 -3.00 -14.98
CA VAL A 355 12.05 -3.05 -15.74
C VAL A 355 11.94 -2.04 -16.88
N HIS A 356 12.90 -1.10 -16.93
CA HIS A 356 12.92 -0.02 -17.91
C HIS A 356 12.92 -0.57 -19.36
N ASP A 357 12.06 -0.04 -20.23
CA ASP A 357 11.85 -0.45 -21.60
C ASP A 357 11.31 -1.88 -21.82
N GLU A 358 11.07 -2.62 -20.74
CA GLU A 358 10.54 -3.97 -20.81
C GLU A 358 9.10 -4.03 -20.27
N THR A 359 8.86 -3.63 -19.02
CA THR A 359 7.53 -3.63 -18.39
C THR A 359 7.00 -2.23 -18.07
N GLY A 360 7.80 -1.17 -18.37
CA GLY A 360 7.43 0.23 -18.18
C GLY A 360 8.62 1.15 -18.46
N ARG A 361 8.44 2.43 -18.23
CA ARG A 361 9.47 3.47 -18.28
C ARG A 361 9.82 3.92 -16.87
N LEU A 362 11.10 3.96 -16.54
CA LEU A 362 11.59 4.52 -15.28
C LEU A 362 12.15 5.92 -15.52
N VAL A 363 11.79 6.86 -14.65
CA VAL A 363 12.20 8.26 -14.69
C VAL A 363 12.77 8.68 -13.34
N ASP A 364 13.70 9.64 -13.34
CA ASP A 364 14.14 10.26 -12.09
C ASP A 364 12.94 10.87 -11.37
N PHE A 365 12.77 10.56 -10.10
CA PHE A 365 11.68 11.07 -9.28
C PHE A 365 11.64 12.62 -9.24
N PHE A 366 12.80 13.26 -9.32
CA PHE A 366 12.95 14.71 -9.22
C PHE A 366 12.87 15.44 -10.58
N ASP A 367 12.90 14.72 -11.70
CA ASP A 367 12.87 15.30 -13.05
C ASP A 367 11.45 15.28 -13.64
N ALA A 368 10.71 16.38 -13.41
CA ALA A 368 9.38 16.57 -13.98
C ALA A 368 9.40 16.71 -15.52
N GLY A 369 10.49 17.21 -16.11
CA GLY A 369 10.67 17.30 -17.56
C GLY A 369 10.84 15.91 -18.19
N GLN A 370 11.68 15.04 -17.60
CA GLN A 370 11.80 13.66 -18.04
C GLN A 370 10.45 12.93 -17.93
N LEU A 371 9.72 13.12 -16.82
CA LEU A 371 8.38 12.55 -16.66
C LEU A 371 7.45 13.01 -17.79
N ALA A 372 7.43 14.30 -18.11
CA ALA A 372 6.61 14.84 -19.19
C ALA A 372 7.02 14.27 -20.55
N GLN A 373 8.32 14.15 -20.81
CA GLN A 373 8.86 13.59 -22.05
C GLN A 373 8.41 12.13 -22.23
N GLU A 374 8.59 11.26 -21.23
CA GLU A 374 8.26 9.83 -21.33
C GLU A 374 6.74 9.59 -21.44
N VAL A 375 5.92 10.36 -20.71
CA VAL A 375 4.46 10.33 -20.85
C VAL A 375 4.05 10.70 -22.28
N CYS A 376 4.56 11.80 -22.82
CA CYS A 376 4.26 12.22 -24.20
C CYS A 376 4.75 11.21 -25.25
N ALA A 377 5.96 10.68 -25.08
CA ALA A 377 6.51 9.67 -26.01
C ALA A 377 5.64 8.41 -26.04
N LEU A 378 5.15 7.94 -24.88
CA LEU A 378 4.22 6.81 -24.84
C LEU A 378 2.85 7.16 -25.43
N LEU A 379 2.36 8.39 -25.30
CA LEU A 379 1.11 8.80 -25.96
C LEU A 379 1.24 8.82 -27.49
N ASP A 380 2.43 9.14 -28.02
CA ASP A 380 2.72 9.13 -29.46
C ASP A 380 2.86 7.70 -30.03
N ASP A 381 3.35 6.74 -29.23
CA ASP A 381 3.67 5.38 -29.70
C ASP A 381 2.70 4.33 -29.13
N ALA A 382 1.64 4.05 -29.89
CA ALA A 382 0.66 3.01 -29.54
C ALA A 382 1.28 1.60 -29.51
N GLY A 383 2.31 1.35 -30.36
CA GLY A 383 3.04 0.08 -30.38
C GLY A 383 3.84 -0.14 -29.10
N ALA A 384 4.56 0.88 -28.64
CA ALA A 384 5.27 0.84 -27.36
C ALA A 384 4.30 0.64 -26.19
N ARG A 385 3.16 1.37 -26.16
CA ARG A 385 2.13 1.16 -25.12
C ARG A 385 1.63 -0.28 -25.08
N ALA A 386 1.30 -0.85 -26.23
CA ALA A 386 0.81 -2.23 -26.31
C ALA A 386 1.88 -3.24 -25.87
N ARG A 387 3.13 -3.07 -26.28
CA ARG A 387 4.25 -3.94 -25.92
C ARG A 387 4.54 -3.86 -24.41
N LEU A 388 4.74 -2.66 -23.87
CA LEU A 388 5.07 -2.48 -22.44
C LEU A 388 3.93 -2.95 -21.54
N GLY A 389 2.67 -2.59 -21.87
CA GLY A 389 1.50 -3.03 -21.10
C GLY A 389 1.29 -4.55 -21.18
N GLY A 390 1.52 -5.16 -22.33
CA GLY A 390 1.48 -6.62 -22.50
C GLY A 390 2.53 -7.33 -21.64
N ASN A 391 3.76 -6.85 -21.66
CA ASN A 391 4.86 -7.38 -20.86
C ASN A 391 4.62 -7.17 -19.36
N ALA A 392 4.12 -6.00 -18.96
CA ALA A 392 3.76 -5.71 -17.58
C ALA A 392 2.71 -6.70 -17.05
N ARG A 393 1.68 -7.00 -17.86
CA ARG A 393 0.67 -8.00 -17.52
C ARG A 393 1.27 -9.40 -17.38
N LEU A 394 2.10 -9.84 -18.32
CA LEU A 394 2.77 -11.14 -18.23
C LEU A 394 3.65 -11.23 -17.00
N PHE A 395 4.36 -10.16 -16.64
CA PHE A 395 5.17 -10.09 -15.44
C PHE A 395 4.31 -10.19 -14.17
N ALA A 396 3.19 -9.46 -14.09
CA ALA A 396 2.25 -9.55 -12.97
C ALA A 396 1.67 -10.97 -12.83
N GLN A 397 1.28 -11.60 -13.93
CA GLN A 397 0.77 -12.96 -13.91
C GLN A 397 1.80 -14.00 -13.49
N SER A 398 3.06 -13.84 -13.89
CA SER A 398 4.12 -14.80 -13.58
C SER A 398 4.66 -14.69 -12.15
N ASN A 399 4.60 -13.49 -11.55
CA ASN A 399 5.25 -13.23 -10.27
C ASN A 399 4.28 -12.90 -9.13
N PHE A 400 3.10 -12.33 -9.45
CA PHE A 400 2.19 -11.78 -8.46
C PHE A 400 0.76 -12.33 -8.57
N ASP A 401 0.50 -13.32 -9.44
CA ASP A 401 -0.83 -13.93 -9.53
C ASP A 401 -1.24 -14.52 -8.19
N LEU A 402 -2.42 -14.06 -7.70
CA LEU A 402 -2.94 -14.48 -6.42
C LEU A 402 -3.10 -16.00 -6.32
N ARG A 403 -3.74 -16.61 -7.33
CA ARG A 403 -4.21 -18.01 -7.27
C ARG A 403 -3.12 -19.00 -7.64
N LYS A 404 -2.26 -18.64 -8.59
CA LYS A 404 -1.25 -19.55 -9.15
C LYS A 404 0.12 -19.41 -8.45
N VAL A 405 0.40 -18.24 -7.86
CA VAL A 405 1.73 -17.95 -7.31
C VAL A 405 1.65 -17.62 -5.81
N CYS A 406 1.02 -16.51 -5.44
CA CYS A 406 1.20 -15.95 -4.10
C CYS A 406 0.46 -16.74 -3.02
N LEU A 407 -0.82 -17.05 -3.20
CA LEU A 407 -1.61 -17.78 -2.19
C LEU A 407 -1.08 -19.19 -1.95
N PRO A 408 -0.71 -20.00 -2.98
CA PRO A 408 -0.08 -21.30 -2.74
C PRO A 408 1.23 -21.20 -1.96
N GLN A 409 2.07 -20.19 -2.24
CA GLN A 409 3.31 -19.96 -1.49
C GLN A 409 3.05 -19.56 -0.04
N GLN A 410 2.05 -18.69 0.22
CA GLN A 410 1.65 -18.28 1.56
C GLN A 410 1.13 -19.47 2.37
N LEU A 411 0.29 -20.32 1.77
CA LEU A 411 -0.23 -21.54 2.40
C LEU A 411 0.90 -22.52 2.73
N HIS A 412 1.82 -22.73 1.78
CA HIS A 412 2.98 -23.59 2.00
C HIS A 412 3.88 -23.06 3.13
N TRP A 413 4.18 -21.77 3.14
CA TRP A 413 4.94 -21.11 4.19
C TRP A 413 4.30 -21.29 5.56
N LEU A 414 2.97 -21.11 5.67
CA LEU A 414 2.26 -21.26 6.92
C LEU A 414 2.29 -22.71 7.44
N HIS A 415 2.07 -23.70 6.58
CA HIS A 415 2.14 -25.11 6.95
C HIS A 415 3.55 -25.49 7.42
N GLY A 416 4.59 -24.92 6.81
CA GLY A 416 5.97 -25.08 7.24
C GLY A 416 6.21 -24.57 8.66
N ILE A 417 5.65 -23.42 9.03
CA ILE A 417 5.76 -22.86 10.39
C ILE A 417 5.04 -23.75 11.41
N ALA A 418 3.83 -24.18 11.10
CA ALA A 418 3.03 -25.01 12.00
C ALA A 418 3.69 -26.37 12.29
N GLY A 419 4.41 -26.96 11.33
CA GLY A 419 5.11 -28.24 11.47
C GLY A 419 6.51 -28.19 12.07
N SER A 420 7.07 -26.99 12.29
CA SER A 420 8.44 -26.84 12.78
C SER A 420 8.55 -27.10 14.30
N PRO A 421 9.69 -27.56 14.87
CA PRO A 421 9.87 -27.68 16.32
C PRO A 421 9.81 -26.31 17.01
N LEU A 422 9.31 -26.26 18.28
CA LEU A 422 9.29 -25.04 19.08
C LEU A 422 10.73 -24.53 19.31
N ARG A 423 10.92 -23.24 19.31
CA ARG A 423 12.18 -22.65 19.78
C ARG A 423 12.32 -22.87 21.27
N SER A 424 13.43 -23.46 21.68
CA SER A 424 13.84 -23.57 23.08
C SER A 424 14.29 -22.22 23.62
#